data_88faab74ec617121aa959312d875d97d
#
_entry.id   88faab74ec617121aa959312d875d97d
#
_cell.length_a   1.000
_cell.length_b   1.000
_cell.length_c   1.000
_cell.angle_alpha   90.00
_cell.angle_beta   90.00
_cell.angle_gamma   90.00
#
_symmetry.space_group_name_H-M   'P 1'
#
loop_
_entity.id
_entity.type
_entity.pdbx_description
1 polymer ?
#
loop_
_entity_poly.entity_id
_entity_poly.type
_entity_poly.pdbx_seq_one_letter_code
_entity_poly.pdbx_strand_id
1 'polypeptide(L)'
;MDFNITPKEIYDFLNSNDEIFNIYKEIENKEIKDGGWAFHNYEHVRNVSLIAEKILKDLNFDEDTIYKCKIACLLHDVGALQGKEGHAQRSFEYAKKIFKDRNWIFEDSDKVLDAIKNHSSGFDTNNIIALSIILADKLDIKKTRISKEGKKIKGNRQYGHIEDIITNIKEDMLTINFITDKKIDLKELNNYYFTDKVFKAIAAFSKKLNLNYCILIDNKIWSLRKE
;
A
#
# COMPACT_ATOMS: atom_id res chain seq x y z
N MET A 1 -8.57 -6.96 -29.40
CA MET A 1 -8.31 -5.52 -29.22
C MET A 1 -6.84 -5.30 -29.46
N ASP A 2 -6.49 -4.32 -30.27
CA ASP A 2 -5.08 -3.99 -30.46
C ASP A 2 -4.64 -3.12 -29.29
N PHE A 3 -3.74 -3.63 -28.46
CA PHE A 3 -3.14 -2.87 -27.37
C PHE A 3 -2.20 -1.83 -27.98
N ASN A 4 -2.22 -0.59 -27.44
CA ASN A 4 -1.49 0.55 -28.01
C ASN A 4 -0.42 1.13 -27.10
N ILE A 5 -0.31 0.60 -25.87
CA ILE A 5 0.64 1.08 -24.86
C ILE A 5 0.96 -0.06 -23.88
N THR A 6 2.18 -0.10 -23.39
CA THR A 6 2.61 -1.05 -22.38
C THR A 6 2.34 -0.54 -20.96
N PRO A 7 2.13 -1.42 -19.97
CA PRO A 7 2.00 -1.03 -18.56
C PRO A 7 3.20 -0.21 -18.07
N LYS A 8 4.41 -0.52 -18.57
CA LYS A 8 5.62 0.23 -18.21
C LYS A 8 5.55 1.68 -18.66
N GLU A 9 5.16 1.94 -19.90
CA GLU A 9 5.03 3.31 -20.44
C GLU A 9 3.97 4.11 -19.69
N ILE A 10 2.86 3.49 -19.29
CA ILE A 10 1.83 4.11 -18.46
C ILE A 10 2.40 4.48 -17.09
N TYR A 11 3.10 3.54 -16.44
CA TYR A 11 3.73 3.79 -15.14
C TYR A 11 4.75 4.93 -15.21
N ASP A 12 5.64 4.90 -16.19
CA ASP A 12 6.68 5.92 -16.39
C ASP A 12 6.05 7.30 -16.58
N PHE A 13 4.97 7.38 -17.37
CA PHE A 13 4.19 8.61 -17.53
C PHE A 13 3.58 9.08 -16.20
N LEU A 14 2.87 8.22 -15.48
CA LEU A 14 2.21 8.58 -14.21
C LEU A 14 3.21 9.00 -13.13
N ASN A 15 4.34 8.29 -13.06
CA ASN A 15 5.38 8.54 -12.07
C ASN A 15 6.15 9.86 -12.31
N SER A 16 6.15 10.36 -13.54
CA SER A 16 6.76 11.64 -13.92
C SER A 16 5.75 12.78 -14.10
N ASN A 17 4.47 12.53 -13.84
CA ASN A 17 3.39 13.48 -14.11
C ASN A 17 3.19 14.44 -12.95
N ASP A 18 3.39 15.74 -13.19
CA ASP A 18 3.21 16.79 -12.19
C ASP A 18 1.77 16.86 -11.64
N GLU A 19 0.76 16.50 -12.43
CA GLU A 19 -0.64 16.49 -12.00
C GLU A 19 -0.83 15.48 -10.86
N ILE A 20 -0.33 14.25 -11.01
CA ILE A 20 -0.39 13.19 -9.99
C ILE A 20 0.35 13.63 -8.72
N PHE A 21 1.55 14.17 -8.88
CA PHE A 21 2.33 14.69 -7.76
C PHE A 21 1.57 15.80 -7.01
N ASN A 22 0.97 16.76 -7.74
CA ASN A 22 0.24 17.87 -7.14
C ASN A 22 -1.03 17.40 -6.42
N ILE A 23 -1.76 16.40 -6.93
CA ILE A 23 -2.92 15.80 -6.23
C ILE A 23 -2.48 15.29 -4.86
N TYR A 24 -1.39 14.53 -4.77
CA TYR A 24 -0.91 13.99 -3.51
C TYR A 24 -0.37 15.07 -2.55
N LYS A 25 0.23 16.12 -3.08
CA LYS A 25 0.62 17.29 -2.29
C LYS A 25 -0.58 18.04 -1.71
N GLU A 26 -1.67 18.14 -2.46
CA GLU A 26 -2.92 18.73 -1.96
C GLU A 26 -3.58 17.85 -0.91
N ILE A 27 -3.57 16.52 -1.08
CA ILE A 27 -4.05 15.56 -0.08
C ILE A 27 -3.27 15.75 1.23
N GLU A 28 -1.95 15.78 1.18
CA GLU A 28 -1.09 15.98 2.35
C GLU A 28 -1.39 17.31 3.06
N ASN A 29 -1.50 18.40 2.32
CA ASN A 29 -1.83 19.72 2.87
C ASN A 29 -3.19 19.72 3.58
N LYS A 30 -4.17 19.04 2.99
CA LYS A 30 -5.50 18.88 3.59
C LYS A 30 -5.45 18.06 4.86
N GLU A 31 -4.73 16.92 4.85
CA GLU A 31 -4.58 16.07 6.03
C GLU A 31 -3.86 16.78 7.18
N ILE A 32 -2.87 17.62 6.87
CA ILE A 32 -2.20 18.48 7.86
C ILE A 32 -3.22 19.45 8.48
N LYS A 33 -4.03 20.12 7.64
CA LYS A 33 -5.04 21.09 8.08
C LYS A 33 -6.13 20.44 8.93
N ASP A 34 -6.57 19.25 8.54
CA ASP A 34 -7.67 18.52 9.18
C ASP A 34 -7.21 17.71 10.40
N GLY A 35 -5.91 17.74 10.75
CA GLY A 35 -5.35 17.00 11.87
C GLY A 35 -5.29 15.48 11.67
N GLY A 36 -5.11 15.03 10.44
CA GLY A 36 -4.96 13.62 10.08
C GLY A 36 -3.80 12.95 10.82
N TRP A 37 -3.92 11.67 11.14
CA TRP A 37 -2.90 10.93 11.91
C TRP A 37 -1.83 10.28 11.03
N ALA A 38 -2.14 10.03 9.77
CA ALA A 38 -1.23 9.44 8.80
C ALA A 38 -1.45 10.10 7.44
N PHE A 39 -0.39 10.20 6.64
CA PHE A 39 -0.42 10.81 5.32
C PHE A 39 -0.76 9.81 4.22
N HIS A 40 -1.60 10.25 3.27
CA HIS A 40 -1.83 9.60 1.97
C HIS A 40 -1.16 10.44 0.87
N ASN A 41 0.14 10.73 1.07
CA ASN A 41 0.94 11.58 0.18
C ASN A 41 1.68 10.77 -0.90
N TYR A 42 2.44 11.45 -1.74
CA TYR A 42 3.19 10.82 -2.81
C TYR A 42 4.26 9.83 -2.31
N GLU A 43 4.87 10.10 -1.14
CA GLU A 43 5.82 9.17 -0.52
C GLU A 43 5.15 7.86 -0.13
N HIS A 44 3.94 7.94 0.46
CA HIS A 44 3.15 6.76 0.79
C HIS A 44 2.90 5.87 -0.43
N VAL A 45 2.34 6.42 -1.52
CA VAL A 45 2.00 5.59 -2.69
C VAL A 45 3.24 5.01 -3.39
N ARG A 46 4.37 5.71 -3.32
CA ARG A 46 5.66 5.17 -3.76
C ARG A 46 6.14 4.01 -2.88
N ASN A 47 6.04 4.14 -1.57
CA ASN A 47 6.39 3.06 -0.63
C ASN A 47 5.51 1.83 -0.87
N VAL A 48 4.19 2.02 -1.02
CA VAL A 48 3.25 0.96 -1.37
C VAL A 48 3.66 0.28 -2.68
N SER A 49 4.03 1.06 -3.69
CA SER A 49 4.50 0.53 -4.98
C SER A 49 5.78 -0.32 -4.84
N LEU A 50 6.74 0.12 -4.03
CA LEU A 50 7.99 -0.63 -3.80
C LEU A 50 7.76 -1.94 -3.03
N ILE A 51 6.90 -1.92 -2.01
CA ILE A 51 6.53 -3.12 -1.24
C ILE A 51 5.81 -4.12 -2.15
N ALA A 52 4.81 -3.65 -2.93
CA ALA A 52 4.04 -4.50 -3.84
C ALA A 52 4.93 -5.08 -4.96
N GLU A 53 5.82 -4.28 -5.55
CA GLU A 53 6.81 -4.74 -6.53
C GLU A 53 7.68 -5.86 -5.97
N LYS A 54 8.20 -5.69 -4.74
CA LYS A 54 9.03 -6.70 -4.09
C LYS A 54 8.28 -8.01 -3.88
N ILE A 55 7.03 -7.93 -3.39
CA ILE A 55 6.16 -9.09 -3.20
C ILE A 55 5.94 -9.84 -4.51
N LEU A 56 5.58 -9.13 -5.60
CA LEU A 56 5.34 -9.74 -6.89
C LEU A 56 6.59 -10.35 -7.51
N LYS A 57 7.76 -9.72 -7.35
CA LYS A 57 9.04 -10.28 -7.78
C LYS A 57 9.38 -11.58 -7.05
N ASP A 58 9.17 -11.60 -5.74
CA ASP A 58 9.42 -12.81 -4.94
C ASP A 58 8.48 -13.96 -5.29
N LEU A 59 7.26 -13.64 -5.76
CA LEU A 59 6.28 -14.59 -6.27
C LEU A 59 6.52 -14.96 -7.76
N ASN A 60 7.60 -14.45 -8.38
CA ASN A 60 7.97 -14.68 -9.78
C ASN A 60 6.92 -14.25 -10.81
N PHE A 61 6.17 -13.17 -10.53
CA PHE A 61 5.32 -12.56 -11.55
C PHE A 61 6.14 -11.81 -12.59
N ASP A 62 5.61 -11.76 -13.82
CA ASP A 62 6.23 -11.05 -14.94
C ASP A 62 6.25 -9.53 -14.75
N GLU A 63 7.09 -8.84 -15.53
CA GLU A 63 7.24 -7.39 -15.46
C GLU A 63 5.92 -6.65 -15.78
N ASP A 64 5.12 -7.15 -16.70
CA ASP A 64 3.83 -6.55 -17.05
C ASP A 64 2.87 -6.54 -15.87
N THR A 65 2.74 -7.65 -15.15
CA THR A 65 1.95 -7.75 -13.93
C THR A 65 2.48 -6.80 -12.84
N ILE A 66 3.81 -6.70 -12.70
CA ILE A 66 4.44 -5.79 -11.75
C ILE A 66 4.12 -4.33 -12.11
N TYR A 67 4.24 -3.92 -13.37
CA TYR A 67 3.92 -2.55 -13.76
C TYR A 67 2.42 -2.24 -13.66
N LYS A 68 1.53 -3.19 -13.98
CA LYS A 68 0.08 -3.08 -13.72
C LYS A 68 -0.20 -2.79 -12.23
N CYS A 69 0.48 -3.51 -11.34
CA CYS A 69 0.37 -3.27 -9.90
C CYS A 69 0.92 -1.89 -9.49
N LYS A 70 2.06 -1.48 -10.04
CA LYS A 70 2.65 -0.16 -9.77
C LYS A 70 1.76 0.99 -10.25
N ILE A 71 1.08 0.85 -11.40
CA ILE A 71 0.06 1.80 -11.86
C ILE A 71 -1.06 1.91 -10.83
N ALA A 72 -1.59 0.77 -10.39
CA ALA A 72 -2.65 0.76 -9.39
C ALA A 72 -2.19 1.38 -8.06
N CYS A 73 -0.95 1.12 -7.61
CA CYS A 73 -0.37 1.74 -6.42
C CYS A 73 -0.28 3.27 -6.53
N LEU A 74 0.09 3.82 -7.69
CA LEU A 74 0.15 5.27 -7.88
C LEU A 74 -1.23 5.94 -7.90
N LEU A 75 -2.29 5.20 -8.24
CA LEU A 75 -3.62 5.76 -8.43
C LEU A 75 -4.62 5.41 -7.31
N HIS A 76 -4.27 4.50 -6.36
CA HIS A 76 -5.26 3.96 -5.42
C HIS A 76 -5.84 5.00 -4.46
N ASP A 77 -5.09 6.04 -4.12
CA ASP A 77 -5.46 7.05 -3.14
C ASP A 77 -5.70 8.46 -3.72
N VAL A 78 -5.65 8.66 -5.04
CA VAL A 78 -5.90 9.99 -5.65
C VAL A 78 -7.30 10.56 -5.28
N GLY A 79 -8.26 9.68 -5.02
CA GLY A 79 -9.60 10.06 -4.56
C GLY A 79 -9.67 10.56 -3.12
N ALA A 80 -8.59 10.45 -2.33
CA ALA A 80 -8.53 10.94 -0.97
C ALA A 80 -8.50 12.48 -0.89
N LEU A 81 -8.26 13.18 -1.99
CA LEU A 81 -8.37 14.64 -2.09
C LEU A 81 -9.73 15.16 -1.60
N GLN A 82 -10.79 14.41 -1.80
CA GLN A 82 -12.14 14.76 -1.35
C GLN A 82 -12.51 14.12 0.02
N GLY A 83 -11.53 13.55 0.72
CA GLY A 83 -11.69 12.89 2.03
C GLY A 83 -11.61 11.37 1.95
N LYS A 84 -11.49 10.72 3.13
CA LYS A 84 -11.27 9.27 3.20
C LYS A 84 -12.50 8.44 2.84
N GLU A 85 -13.69 8.87 3.23
CA GLU A 85 -14.90 8.13 2.93
C GLU A 85 -15.13 8.07 1.41
N GLY A 86 -15.28 6.87 0.87
CA GLY A 86 -15.50 6.64 -0.57
C GLY A 86 -14.29 6.95 -1.47
N HIS A 87 -13.08 7.17 -0.93
CA HIS A 87 -11.90 7.50 -1.73
C HIS A 87 -11.56 6.42 -2.77
N ALA A 88 -11.72 5.14 -2.44
CA ALA A 88 -11.41 4.05 -3.37
C ALA A 88 -12.29 4.10 -4.64
N GLN A 89 -13.58 4.40 -4.50
CA GLN A 89 -14.47 4.59 -5.65
C GLN A 89 -14.05 5.82 -6.47
N ARG A 90 -13.72 6.94 -5.83
CA ARG A 90 -13.25 8.14 -6.54
C ARG A 90 -11.91 7.91 -7.24
N SER A 91 -11.00 7.16 -6.63
CA SER A 91 -9.73 6.76 -7.25
C SER A 91 -9.97 5.90 -8.50
N PHE A 92 -10.89 4.96 -8.43
CA PHE A 92 -11.32 4.16 -9.57
C PHE A 92 -11.88 5.04 -10.71
N GLU A 93 -12.79 5.97 -10.40
CA GLU A 93 -13.35 6.88 -11.43
C GLU A 93 -12.28 7.76 -12.07
N TYR A 94 -11.34 8.27 -11.26
CA TYR A 94 -10.20 9.03 -11.77
C TYR A 94 -9.33 8.18 -12.70
N ALA A 95 -8.95 6.96 -12.29
CA ALA A 95 -8.14 6.06 -13.09
C ALA A 95 -8.83 5.68 -14.39
N LYS A 96 -10.13 5.35 -14.33
CA LYS A 96 -10.94 5.05 -15.52
C LYS A 96 -11.00 6.24 -16.48
N LYS A 97 -11.15 7.45 -15.95
CA LYS A 97 -11.17 8.68 -16.75
C LYS A 97 -9.83 8.91 -17.45
N ILE A 98 -8.70 8.85 -16.74
CA ILE A 98 -7.38 9.09 -17.34
C ILE A 98 -7.04 8.04 -18.41
N PHE A 99 -7.39 6.76 -18.20
CA PHE A 99 -7.21 5.72 -19.22
C PHE A 99 -8.00 6.03 -20.48
N LYS A 100 -9.25 6.45 -20.32
CA LYS A 100 -10.11 6.84 -21.44
C LYS A 100 -9.61 8.09 -22.18
N ASP A 101 -9.31 9.16 -21.44
CA ASP A 101 -8.93 10.45 -22.01
C ASP A 101 -7.61 10.36 -22.79
N ARG A 102 -6.72 9.43 -22.38
CA ARG A 102 -5.45 9.16 -23.05
C ARG A 102 -5.51 8.05 -24.06
N ASN A 103 -6.68 7.43 -24.24
CA ASN A 103 -6.88 6.27 -25.12
C ASN A 103 -5.88 5.14 -24.81
N TRP A 104 -5.61 4.85 -23.52
CA TRP A 104 -4.75 3.75 -23.11
C TRP A 104 -5.49 2.42 -23.16
N ILE A 105 -5.07 1.55 -24.06
CA ILE A 105 -5.63 0.21 -24.26
C ILE A 105 -4.51 -0.79 -24.02
N PHE A 106 -4.57 -1.49 -22.90
CA PHE A 106 -3.59 -2.51 -22.50
C PHE A 106 -4.28 -3.71 -21.86
N GLU A 107 -3.59 -4.84 -21.86
CA GLU A 107 -4.11 -6.10 -21.34
C GLU A 107 -4.40 -6.00 -19.83
N ASP A 108 -5.51 -6.58 -19.39
CA ASP A 108 -5.93 -6.62 -17.98
C ASP A 108 -6.10 -5.22 -17.32
N SER A 109 -6.36 -4.17 -18.08
CA SER A 109 -6.66 -2.84 -17.55
C SER A 109 -7.84 -2.84 -16.57
N ASP A 110 -8.78 -3.75 -16.74
CA ASP A 110 -9.91 -3.99 -15.84
C ASP A 110 -9.44 -4.53 -14.47
N LYS A 111 -8.43 -5.39 -14.42
CA LYS A 111 -7.82 -5.87 -13.16
C LYS A 111 -7.12 -4.76 -12.40
N VAL A 112 -6.47 -3.82 -13.12
CA VAL A 112 -5.87 -2.63 -12.50
C VAL A 112 -6.95 -1.75 -11.88
N LEU A 113 -8.02 -1.48 -12.62
CA LEU A 113 -9.16 -0.67 -12.15
C LEU A 113 -9.87 -1.35 -10.97
N ASP A 114 -10.08 -2.67 -11.03
CA ASP A 114 -10.65 -3.45 -9.94
C ASP A 114 -9.78 -3.37 -8.67
N ALA A 115 -8.46 -3.49 -8.81
CA ALA A 115 -7.53 -3.37 -7.70
C ALA A 115 -7.61 -2.00 -7.02
N ILE A 116 -7.69 -0.92 -7.79
CA ILE A 116 -7.88 0.45 -7.27
C ILE A 116 -9.20 0.56 -6.52
N LYS A 117 -10.29 0.07 -7.09
CA LYS A 117 -11.63 0.14 -6.51
C LYS A 117 -11.72 -0.60 -5.17
N ASN A 118 -11.06 -1.76 -5.08
CA ASN A 118 -11.22 -2.69 -3.97
C ASN A 118 -10.06 -2.69 -2.97
N HIS A 119 -9.05 -1.80 -3.11
CA HIS A 119 -7.87 -1.80 -2.23
C HIS A 119 -8.19 -1.66 -0.73
N SER A 120 -9.31 -1.07 -0.38
CA SER A 120 -9.77 -0.91 1.01
C SER A 120 -10.79 -1.95 1.47
N SER A 121 -11.23 -2.88 0.59
CA SER A 121 -12.35 -3.80 0.85
C SER A 121 -11.97 -5.13 1.51
N GLY A 122 -10.67 -5.42 1.64
CA GLY A 122 -10.17 -6.68 2.22
C GLY A 122 -9.73 -7.69 1.15
N PHE A 123 -9.46 -8.93 1.59
CA PHE A 123 -8.77 -9.95 0.77
C PHE A 123 -9.71 -10.94 0.06
N ASP A 124 -10.98 -10.60 -0.09
CA ASP A 124 -11.94 -11.46 -0.82
C ASP A 124 -11.87 -11.20 -2.34
N THR A 125 -10.73 -11.50 -2.91
CA THR A 125 -10.43 -11.37 -4.33
C THR A 125 -9.40 -12.41 -4.77
N ASN A 126 -9.37 -12.74 -6.06
CA ASN A 126 -8.30 -13.53 -6.70
C ASN A 126 -7.39 -12.66 -7.57
N ASN A 127 -7.65 -11.37 -7.64
CA ASN A 127 -6.82 -10.42 -8.36
C ASN A 127 -5.51 -10.19 -7.59
N ILE A 128 -4.38 -10.70 -8.10
CA ILE A 128 -3.07 -10.57 -7.44
C ILE A 128 -2.64 -9.12 -7.28
N ILE A 129 -3.02 -8.24 -8.21
CA ILE A 129 -2.73 -6.80 -8.12
C ILE A 129 -3.43 -6.23 -6.88
N ALA A 130 -4.72 -6.53 -6.70
CA ALA A 130 -5.49 -6.09 -5.54
C ALA A 130 -4.92 -6.65 -4.24
N LEU A 131 -4.61 -7.94 -4.18
CA LEU A 131 -4.00 -8.57 -2.99
C LEU A 131 -2.69 -7.89 -2.59
N SER A 132 -1.83 -7.59 -3.58
CA SER A 132 -0.53 -6.97 -3.35
C SER A 132 -0.67 -5.53 -2.84
N ILE A 133 -1.58 -4.73 -3.40
CA ILE A 133 -1.83 -3.35 -2.92
C ILE A 133 -2.41 -3.36 -1.52
N ILE A 134 -3.41 -4.20 -1.24
CA ILE A 134 -4.06 -4.28 0.07
C ILE A 134 -3.03 -4.60 1.16
N LEU A 135 -2.13 -5.55 0.91
CA LEU A 135 -1.07 -5.86 1.86
C LEU A 135 -0.07 -4.72 1.97
N ALA A 136 0.44 -4.20 0.83
CA ALA A 136 1.47 -3.16 0.81
C ALA A 136 1.00 -1.86 1.48
N ASP A 137 -0.26 -1.43 1.25
CA ASP A 137 -0.85 -0.28 1.94
C ASP A 137 -0.90 -0.48 3.46
N LYS A 138 -1.28 -1.67 3.94
CA LYS A 138 -1.30 -1.96 5.38
C LYS A 138 0.11 -2.05 5.98
N LEU A 139 1.10 -2.45 5.18
CA LEU A 139 2.49 -2.53 5.63
C LEU A 139 3.16 -1.15 5.70
N ASP A 140 2.76 -0.16 4.89
CA ASP A 140 3.42 1.15 4.93
C ASP A 140 3.03 1.96 6.19
N ILE A 141 3.61 1.56 7.31
CA ILE A 141 3.46 2.18 8.64
C ILE A 141 4.77 2.78 9.14
N LYS A 142 5.63 3.23 8.21
CA LYS A 142 6.91 3.86 8.53
C LYS A 142 6.72 5.24 9.17
N LYS A 143 7.78 5.73 9.84
CA LYS A 143 7.85 7.06 10.47
C LYS A 143 7.48 8.22 9.52
N THR A 144 7.74 8.06 8.22
CA THR A 144 7.46 9.09 7.21
C THR A 144 5.96 9.24 6.94
N ARG A 145 5.17 8.21 7.24
CA ARG A 145 3.70 8.26 7.10
C ARG A 145 3.01 8.95 8.28
N ILE A 146 3.67 9.08 9.44
CA ILE A 146 3.01 9.55 10.67
C ILE A 146 3.07 11.07 10.77
N SER A 147 1.91 11.71 10.86
CA SER A 147 1.78 13.14 11.05
C SER A 147 2.20 13.61 12.46
N LYS A 148 2.35 14.93 12.65
CA LYS A 148 2.56 15.52 13.98
C LYS A 148 1.43 15.18 14.95
N GLU A 149 0.18 15.18 14.48
CA GLU A 149 -0.98 14.82 15.29
C GLU A 149 -1.00 13.30 15.58
N GLY A 150 -0.67 12.49 14.59
CA GLY A 150 -0.52 11.04 14.76
C GLY A 150 0.49 10.64 15.82
N LYS A 151 1.58 11.41 15.99
CA LYS A 151 2.58 11.20 17.06
C LYS A 151 2.06 11.47 18.46
N LYS A 152 0.95 12.17 18.62
CA LYS A 152 0.29 12.40 19.92
C LYS A 152 -0.62 11.24 20.33
N ILE A 153 -0.99 10.37 19.40
CA ILE A 153 -1.94 9.28 19.63
C ILE A 153 -1.21 8.07 20.19
N LYS A 154 -1.65 7.59 21.35
CA LYS A 154 -1.11 6.40 21.99
C LYS A 154 -1.22 5.19 21.05
N GLY A 155 -0.16 4.42 20.95
CA GLY A 155 -0.03 3.32 19.98
C GLY A 155 0.42 3.80 18.61
N ASN A 156 -0.27 4.73 17.98
CA ASN A 156 0.10 5.26 16.66
C ASN A 156 1.50 5.91 16.67
N ARG A 157 1.87 6.58 17.76
CA ARG A 157 3.19 7.21 17.91
C ARG A 157 4.35 6.21 17.78
N GLN A 158 4.10 4.92 18.09
CA GLN A 158 5.11 3.88 18.00
C GLN A 158 5.53 3.59 16.55
N TYR A 159 4.65 3.80 15.58
CA TYR A 159 5.00 3.73 14.16
C TYR A 159 6.04 4.79 13.76
N GLY A 160 6.12 5.89 14.50
CA GLY A 160 7.18 6.90 14.33
C GLY A 160 8.59 6.37 14.61
N HIS A 161 8.74 5.20 15.20
CA HIS A 161 10.00 4.50 15.44
C HIS A 161 10.33 3.43 14.40
N ILE A 162 9.45 3.18 13.42
CA ILE A 162 9.70 2.24 12.33
C ILE A 162 10.44 2.97 11.21
N GLU A 163 11.69 2.56 10.99
CA GLU A 163 12.60 3.13 9.99
C GLU A 163 12.38 2.52 8.61
N ASP A 164 12.21 1.19 8.56
CA ASP A 164 12.03 0.46 7.31
C ASP A 164 11.21 -0.81 7.49
N ILE A 165 10.72 -1.36 6.37
CA ILE A 165 9.92 -2.58 6.33
C ILE A 165 10.46 -3.46 5.21
N ILE A 166 11.04 -4.59 5.60
CA ILE A 166 11.66 -5.54 4.68
C ILE A 166 10.70 -6.71 4.50
N THR A 167 10.26 -6.93 3.26
CA THR A 167 9.46 -8.09 2.88
C THR A 167 10.32 -9.08 2.09
N ASN A 168 10.10 -10.37 2.30
CA ASN A 168 10.74 -11.42 1.53
C ASN A 168 9.82 -12.64 1.47
N ILE A 169 9.65 -13.20 0.26
CA ILE A 169 8.98 -14.49 0.07
C ILE A 169 10.00 -15.45 -0.48
N LYS A 170 10.25 -16.52 0.25
CA LYS A 170 11.14 -17.59 -0.18
C LYS A 170 10.44 -18.92 0.03
N GLU A 171 10.35 -19.72 -1.02
CA GLU A 171 9.56 -20.95 -1.04
C GLU A 171 8.11 -20.64 -0.67
N ASP A 172 7.58 -21.17 0.40
CA ASP A 172 6.22 -20.94 0.92
C ASP A 172 6.19 -19.99 2.14
N MET A 173 7.29 -19.30 2.46
CA MET A 173 7.41 -18.44 3.65
C MET A 173 7.45 -16.97 3.31
N LEU A 174 6.41 -16.21 3.71
CA LEU A 174 6.41 -14.75 3.74
C LEU A 174 7.04 -14.26 5.04
N THR A 175 8.15 -13.57 4.96
CA THR A 175 8.79 -12.89 6.10
C THR A 175 8.60 -11.39 5.99
N ILE A 176 8.13 -10.76 7.06
CA ILE A 176 8.02 -9.30 7.17
C ILE A 176 8.80 -8.86 8.40
N ASN A 177 9.79 -8.01 8.19
CA ASN A 177 10.66 -7.53 9.24
C ASN A 177 10.56 -6.00 9.36
N PHE A 178 10.06 -5.52 10.48
CA PHE A 178 10.00 -4.11 10.81
C PHE A 178 11.31 -3.69 11.48
N ILE A 179 12.04 -2.78 10.85
CA ILE A 179 13.31 -2.24 11.36
C ILE A 179 13.01 -0.97 12.12
N THR A 180 13.52 -0.86 13.34
CA THR A 180 13.23 0.27 14.24
C THR A 180 14.49 1.02 14.66
N ASP A 181 14.30 2.22 15.24
CA ASP A 181 15.35 3.00 15.92
C ASP A 181 15.65 2.49 17.35
N LYS A 182 15.12 1.33 17.74
CA LYS A 182 15.25 0.68 19.06
C LYS A 182 14.55 1.40 20.23
N LYS A 183 13.76 2.44 19.97
CA LYS A 183 13.01 3.18 21.01
C LYS A 183 11.53 2.79 21.07
N ILE A 184 11.13 1.82 20.27
CA ILE A 184 9.75 1.38 20.17
C ILE A 184 9.27 0.69 21.45
N ASP A 185 8.10 1.09 21.95
CA ASP A 185 7.40 0.38 23.03
C ASP A 185 6.46 -0.67 22.42
N LEU A 186 6.90 -1.92 22.41
CA LEU A 186 6.14 -3.04 21.86
C LEU A 186 4.84 -3.31 22.62
N LYS A 187 4.82 -3.04 23.94
CA LYS A 187 3.59 -3.23 24.75
C LYS A 187 2.52 -2.22 24.32
N GLU A 188 2.91 -0.98 24.11
CA GLU A 188 2.00 0.05 23.62
C GLU A 188 1.53 -0.26 22.19
N LEU A 189 2.46 -0.65 21.30
CA LEU A 189 2.16 -0.96 19.90
C LEU A 189 1.21 -2.17 19.77
N ASN A 190 1.43 -3.24 20.56
CA ASN A 190 0.58 -4.43 20.56
C ASN A 190 -0.86 -4.15 20.99
N ASN A 191 -1.08 -3.11 21.78
CA ASN A 191 -2.42 -2.70 22.22
C ASN A 191 -3.10 -1.71 21.24
N TYR A 192 -2.42 -1.32 20.16
CA TYR A 192 -2.99 -0.40 19.20
C TYR A 192 -3.82 -1.14 18.15
N TYR A 193 -5.06 -0.70 17.95
CA TYR A 193 -6.02 -1.39 17.09
C TYR A 193 -5.55 -1.57 15.64
N PHE A 194 -4.72 -0.67 15.13
CA PHE A 194 -4.24 -0.76 13.76
C PHE A 194 -3.16 -1.85 13.59
N THR A 195 -2.40 -2.17 14.65
CA THR A 195 -1.47 -3.30 14.66
C THR A 195 -2.19 -4.61 14.39
N ASP A 196 -3.36 -4.82 15.01
CA ASP A 196 -4.24 -5.96 14.71
C ASP A 196 -4.63 -6.01 13.21
N LYS A 197 -4.91 -4.85 12.59
CA LYS A 197 -5.25 -4.78 11.16
C LYS A 197 -4.07 -5.19 10.29
N VAL A 198 -2.85 -4.77 10.63
CA VAL A 198 -1.63 -5.16 9.91
C VAL A 198 -1.44 -6.67 9.97
N PHE A 199 -1.52 -7.26 11.17
CA PHE A 199 -1.36 -8.71 11.35
C PHE A 199 -2.44 -9.52 10.63
N LYS A 200 -3.70 -9.07 10.70
CA LYS A 200 -4.81 -9.69 9.96
C LYS A 200 -4.61 -9.61 8.44
N ALA A 201 -4.07 -8.51 7.94
CA ALA A 201 -3.75 -8.35 6.52
C ALA A 201 -2.68 -9.36 6.08
N ILE A 202 -1.61 -9.50 6.87
CA ILE A 202 -0.54 -10.48 6.60
C ILE A 202 -1.11 -11.90 6.60
N ALA A 203 -1.89 -12.27 7.62
CA ALA A 203 -2.50 -13.60 7.73
C ALA A 203 -3.46 -13.88 6.57
N ALA A 204 -4.29 -12.90 6.18
CA ALA A 204 -5.25 -13.05 5.10
C ALA A 204 -4.57 -13.20 3.73
N PHE A 205 -3.54 -12.38 3.46
CA PHE A 205 -2.73 -12.49 2.25
C PHE A 205 -2.05 -13.87 2.17
N SER A 206 -1.39 -14.28 3.26
CA SER A 206 -0.69 -15.57 3.31
C SER A 206 -1.64 -16.74 3.10
N LYS A 207 -2.81 -16.72 3.75
CA LYS A 207 -3.86 -17.74 3.54
C LYS A 207 -4.31 -17.79 2.09
N LYS A 208 -4.53 -16.62 1.45
CA LYS A 208 -5.01 -16.54 0.07
C LYS A 208 -4.01 -17.11 -0.94
N LEU A 209 -2.71 -16.98 -0.67
CA LEU A 209 -1.64 -17.49 -1.52
C LEU A 209 -1.04 -18.81 -1.03
N ASN A 210 -1.65 -19.43 -0.02
CA ASN A 210 -1.16 -20.67 0.59
C ASN A 210 0.30 -20.57 1.08
N LEU A 211 0.64 -19.43 1.71
CA LEU A 211 1.95 -19.17 2.29
C LEU A 211 1.91 -19.33 3.80
N ASN A 212 2.99 -19.80 4.38
CA ASN A 212 3.31 -19.56 5.77
C ASN A 212 3.78 -18.11 5.96
N TYR A 213 3.78 -17.59 7.19
CA TYR A 213 4.33 -16.25 7.43
C TYR A 213 5.06 -16.14 8.77
N CYS A 214 6.04 -15.24 8.81
CA CYS A 214 6.77 -14.86 10.00
C CYS A 214 6.85 -13.34 10.09
N ILE A 215 6.47 -12.78 11.23
CA ILE A 215 6.54 -11.34 11.48
C ILE A 215 7.67 -11.09 12.46
N LEU A 216 8.59 -10.23 12.08
CA LEU A 216 9.78 -9.89 12.85
C LEU A 216 9.78 -8.39 13.17
N ILE A 217 10.42 -8.05 14.26
CA ILE A 217 10.85 -6.70 14.58
C ILE A 217 12.33 -6.76 14.95
N ASP A 218 13.16 -6.00 14.24
CA ASP A 218 14.62 -6.02 14.40
C ASP A 218 15.21 -7.43 14.39
N ASN A 219 14.75 -8.27 13.46
CA ASN A 219 15.13 -9.70 13.28
C ASN A 219 14.71 -10.62 14.42
N LYS A 220 13.83 -10.19 15.34
CA LYS A 220 13.27 -11.03 16.39
C LYS A 220 11.80 -11.30 16.12
N ILE A 221 11.32 -12.50 16.41
CA ILE A 221 9.90 -12.86 16.22
C ILE A 221 9.04 -11.89 17.00
N TRP A 222 8.10 -11.26 16.29
CA TRP A 222 7.08 -10.40 16.86
C TRP A 222 5.73 -11.07 16.76
N SER A 223 5.15 -11.43 17.91
CA SER A 223 3.82 -12.02 17.98
C SER A 223 2.89 -11.16 18.81
N LEU A 224 1.66 -10.97 18.34
CA LEU A 224 0.56 -10.47 19.15
C LEU A 224 0.05 -11.61 20.06
N ARG A 225 0.74 -11.92 21.14
CA ARG A 225 0.11 -12.72 22.18
C ARG A 225 -0.79 -11.80 23.00
N LYS A 226 -2.09 -11.97 22.83
CA LYS A 226 -3.05 -11.52 23.85
C LYS A 226 -2.89 -12.52 25.00
N GLU A 227 -2.31 -12.08 26.12
CA GLU A 227 -2.45 -12.75 27.40
C GLU A 227 -3.90 -12.67 27.85
#